data_45824ec0d93b30e4f3813bb89231a69f
#
_entry.id   45824ec0d93b30e4f3813bb89231a69f
#
_cell.length_a   1.000
_cell.length_b   1.000
_cell.length_c   1.000
_cell.angle_alpha   90.00
_cell.angle_beta   90.00
_cell.angle_gamma   90.00
#
_symmetry.space_group_name_H-M   'P 1'
#
loop_
_entity.id
_entity.type
_entity.pdbx_description
1 polymer ?
#
loop_
_entity_poly.entity_id
_entity_poly.type
_entity_poly.pdbx_seq_one_letter_code
_entity_poly.pdbx_strand_id
1 'polypeptide(L)'
;AHTYRVVGRLVEAVTISTPPYLLSQYYQTDKFATQIKTDWPLVSSILDHHVVVGTLLAGAWAFVLLGLLKWLANITQEQPAGWHDASSRLLVALDNIVGAKEQRFSHHLLSSIKSGVQVDSGAVFQAITQPTQQLNELVHGIYSCIDSLLRSQLTGKYVLKVNLAAVDSNGNISNIFFHYPSNHPVRSKLDDLNKPNSTIKNAIRTRKIVVLESILLESQKSKARFVVSDDSRAGEDGSLFCYPIVYDALASVVFVVSVHVDRPGVFKSKFASSYGELLKPFALRMKLEYALMALKEATNGQGN
;
A
#
# COMPACT_ATOMS: atom_id res chain seq x y z
N ALA A 1 11.14 7.03 -19.05
CA ALA A 1 10.34 7.83 -18.10
C ALA A 1 10.38 9.33 -18.41
N HIS A 2 11.57 9.92 -18.70
CA HIS A 2 11.69 11.37 -18.95
C HIS A 2 10.97 11.82 -20.23
N THR A 3 11.03 11.04 -21.29
CA THR A 3 10.42 11.33 -22.62
C THR A 3 8.89 11.39 -22.54
N TYR A 4 8.26 10.50 -21.75
CA TYR A 4 6.80 10.49 -21.56
C TYR A 4 6.29 11.70 -20.78
N ARG A 5 7.07 12.25 -19.84
CA ARG A 5 6.73 13.48 -19.11
C ARG A 5 6.78 14.71 -20.00
N VAL A 6 7.74 14.76 -20.91
CA VAL A 6 7.86 15.88 -21.88
C VAL A 6 6.72 15.84 -22.89
N VAL A 7 6.44 14.67 -23.46
CA VAL A 7 5.32 14.48 -24.41
C VAL A 7 3.98 14.78 -23.73
N GLY A 8 3.76 14.31 -22.50
CA GLY A 8 2.52 14.60 -21.75
C GLY A 8 2.30 16.10 -21.52
N ARG A 9 3.34 16.85 -21.12
CA ARG A 9 3.25 18.32 -20.94
C ARG A 9 3.02 19.04 -22.27
N LEU A 10 3.58 18.55 -23.35
CA LEU A 10 3.41 19.14 -24.68
C LEU A 10 1.99 18.94 -25.19
N VAL A 11 1.42 17.74 -25.03
CA VAL A 11 0.02 17.45 -25.34
C VAL A 11 -0.91 18.30 -24.47
N GLU A 12 -0.64 18.41 -23.18
CA GLU A 12 -1.40 19.26 -22.26
C GLU A 12 -1.39 20.73 -22.70
N ALA A 13 -0.22 21.29 -22.99
CA ALA A 13 -0.08 22.68 -23.45
C ALA A 13 -0.84 22.94 -24.75
N VAL A 14 -0.69 22.05 -25.75
CA VAL A 14 -1.39 22.18 -27.03
C VAL A 14 -2.90 22.09 -26.85
N THR A 15 -3.39 21.13 -26.06
CA THR A 15 -4.83 20.90 -25.89
C THR A 15 -5.51 22.05 -25.13
N ILE A 16 -4.82 22.66 -24.18
CA ILE A 16 -5.35 23.81 -23.40
C ILE A 16 -5.34 25.10 -24.23
N SER A 17 -4.29 25.32 -25.04
CA SER A 17 -4.14 26.56 -25.81
C SER A 17 -4.94 26.55 -27.14
N THR A 18 -5.31 25.39 -27.66
CA THR A 18 -6.01 25.28 -28.94
C THR A 18 -7.36 26.03 -28.99
N PRO A 19 -8.28 25.90 -28.04
CA PRO A 19 -9.56 26.62 -28.12
C PRO A 19 -9.43 28.14 -28.05
N PRO A 20 -8.65 28.75 -27.16
CA PRO A 20 -8.43 30.19 -27.16
C PRO A 20 -7.75 30.68 -28.44
N TYR A 21 -6.80 29.90 -28.99
CA TYR A 21 -6.15 30.21 -30.25
C TYR A 21 -7.12 30.20 -31.43
N LEU A 22 -7.95 29.17 -31.54
CA LEU A 22 -8.96 29.07 -32.62
C LEU A 22 -9.99 30.17 -32.52
N LEU A 23 -10.41 30.56 -31.31
CA LEU A 23 -11.28 31.71 -31.07
C LEU A 23 -10.63 33.02 -31.53
N SER A 24 -9.38 33.23 -31.17
CA SER A 24 -8.62 34.41 -31.62
C SER A 24 -8.51 34.47 -33.14
N GLN A 25 -8.23 33.33 -33.80
CA GLN A 25 -8.17 33.24 -35.26
C GLN A 25 -9.52 33.51 -35.93
N TYR A 26 -10.62 33.03 -35.33
CA TYR A 26 -11.98 33.27 -35.83
C TYR A 26 -12.32 34.77 -35.87
N TYR A 27 -11.94 35.51 -34.82
CA TYR A 27 -12.24 36.97 -34.77
C TYR A 27 -11.22 37.85 -35.49
N GLN A 28 -10.01 37.35 -35.80
CA GLN A 28 -8.95 38.13 -36.42
C GLN A 28 -8.77 37.84 -37.94
N THR A 29 -9.26 36.73 -38.44
CA THR A 29 -8.93 36.25 -39.80
C THR A 29 -10.23 35.91 -40.58
N ASP A 30 -10.62 36.79 -41.50
CA ASP A 30 -11.83 36.62 -42.33
C ASP A 30 -11.87 35.27 -43.10
N LYS A 31 -10.75 34.81 -43.56
CA LYS A 31 -10.66 33.51 -44.29
C LYS A 31 -11.05 32.35 -43.38
N PHE A 32 -10.55 32.34 -42.15
CA PHE A 32 -10.83 31.29 -41.19
C PHE A 32 -12.30 31.35 -40.70
N ALA A 33 -12.79 32.56 -40.47
CA ALA A 33 -14.20 32.76 -40.14
C ALA A 33 -15.15 32.26 -41.24
N THR A 34 -14.81 32.54 -42.52
CA THR A 34 -15.62 32.07 -43.67
C THR A 34 -15.60 30.56 -43.78
N GLN A 35 -14.45 29.90 -43.51
CA GLN A 35 -14.35 28.45 -43.53
C GLN A 35 -15.19 27.82 -42.41
N ILE A 36 -15.12 28.34 -41.21
CA ILE A 36 -15.96 27.85 -40.06
C ILE A 36 -17.44 28.06 -40.36
N LYS A 37 -17.84 29.18 -40.97
CA LYS A 37 -19.23 29.43 -41.39
C LYS A 37 -19.75 28.39 -42.40
N THR A 38 -18.87 27.90 -43.25
CA THR A 38 -19.23 26.88 -44.26
C THR A 38 -19.27 25.48 -43.67
N ASP A 39 -18.25 25.12 -42.90
CA ASP A 39 -18.08 23.74 -42.41
C ASP A 39 -18.85 23.47 -41.13
N TRP A 40 -19.04 24.49 -40.28
CA TRP A 40 -19.64 24.37 -38.94
C TRP A 40 -20.65 25.50 -38.63
N PRO A 41 -21.79 25.59 -39.36
CA PRO A 41 -22.73 26.71 -39.28
C PRO A 41 -23.33 26.95 -37.91
N LEU A 42 -23.54 25.89 -37.11
CA LEU A 42 -24.02 26.03 -35.73
C LEU A 42 -22.98 26.71 -34.83
N VAL A 43 -21.71 26.35 -34.98
CA VAL A 43 -20.63 26.94 -34.20
C VAL A 43 -20.44 28.39 -34.57
N SER A 44 -20.46 28.73 -35.86
CA SER A 44 -20.35 30.12 -36.34
C SER A 44 -21.51 30.98 -35.84
N SER A 45 -22.75 30.47 -35.84
CA SER A 45 -23.90 31.19 -35.31
C SER A 45 -23.77 31.58 -33.84
N ILE A 46 -23.19 30.67 -33.04
CA ILE A 46 -22.93 30.98 -31.61
C ILE A 46 -21.82 32.00 -31.49
N LEU A 47 -20.73 31.86 -32.24
CA LEU A 47 -19.58 32.75 -32.20
C LEU A 47 -19.88 34.15 -32.74
N ASP A 48 -20.68 34.30 -33.79
CA ASP A 48 -21.06 35.59 -34.37
C ASP A 48 -21.99 36.42 -33.47
N HIS A 49 -22.85 35.76 -32.70
CA HIS A 49 -23.88 36.46 -31.87
C HIS A 49 -23.40 36.70 -30.44
N HIS A 50 -22.42 35.94 -29.93
CA HIS A 50 -22.06 35.98 -28.52
C HIS A 50 -20.57 35.72 -28.28
N VAL A 51 -19.72 36.72 -28.49
CA VAL A 51 -18.27 36.65 -28.15
C VAL A 51 -18.05 36.18 -26.71
N VAL A 52 -18.89 36.66 -25.79
CA VAL A 52 -18.85 36.27 -24.36
C VAL A 52 -19.13 34.77 -24.20
N VAL A 53 -20.12 34.22 -24.92
CA VAL A 53 -20.49 32.80 -24.86
C VAL A 53 -19.37 31.93 -25.43
N GLY A 54 -18.74 32.34 -26.53
CA GLY A 54 -17.58 31.66 -27.10
C GLY A 54 -16.38 31.61 -26.13
N THR A 55 -16.13 32.68 -25.44
CA THR A 55 -15.04 32.77 -24.43
C THR A 55 -15.36 31.89 -23.21
N LEU A 56 -16.60 31.88 -22.74
CA LEU A 56 -17.03 31.02 -21.64
C LEU A 56 -16.95 29.52 -22.00
N LEU A 57 -17.35 29.16 -23.23
CA LEU A 57 -17.25 27.78 -23.72
C LEU A 57 -15.79 27.33 -23.82
N ALA A 58 -14.89 28.18 -24.30
CA ALA A 58 -13.46 27.88 -24.34
C ALA A 58 -12.84 27.71 -22.94
N GLY A 59 -13.26 28.53 -22.00
CA GLY A 59 -12.88 28.43 -20.59
C GLY A 59 -13.41 27.13 -19.95
N ALA A 60 -14.67 26.81 -20.16
CA ALA A 60 -15.28 25.55 -19.69
C ALA A 60 -14.59 24.32 -20.28
N TRP A 61 -14.25 24.35 -21.57
CA TRP A 61 -13.49 23.30 -22.24
C TRP A 61 -12.12 23.09 -21.62
N ALA A 62 -11.36 24.18 -21.39
CA ALA A 62 -10.06 24.10 -20.73
C ALA A 62 -10.17 23.51 -19.32
N PHE A 63 -11.21 23.86 -18.58
CA PHE A 63 -11.45 23.33 -17.24
C PHE A 63 -11.79 21.83 -17.24
N VAL A 64 -12.64 21.38 -18.17
CA VAL A 64 -12.99 19.98 -18.36
C VAL A 64 -11.75 19.14 -18.73
N LEU A 65 -10.92 19.66 -19.65
CA LEU A 65 -9.68 18.99 -20.06
C LEU A 65 -8.66 18.90 -18.92
N LEU A 66 -8.48 19.97 -18.15
CA LEU A 66 -7.62 19.95 -16.97
C LEU A 66 -8.11 18.94 -15.94
N GLY A 67 -9.44 18.88 -15.73
CA GLY A 67 -10.08 17.87 -14.89
C GLY A 67 -9.83 16.44 -15.37
N LEU A 68 -9.99 16.21 -16.68
CA LEU A 68 -9.77 14.91 -17.32
C LEU A 68 -8.29 14.48 -17.27
N LEU A 69 -7.37 15.40 -17.55
CA LEU A 69 -5.93 15.14 -17.47
C LEU A 69 -5.50 14.85 -16.02
N LYS A 70 -6.05 15.59 -15.05
CA LYS A 70 -5.79 15.34 -13.64
C LYS A 70 -6.39 14.01 -13.17
N TRP A 71 -7.56 13.65 -13.69
CA TRP A 71 -8.18 12.35 -13.44
C TRP A 71 -7.37 11.20 -14.08
N LEU A 72 -6.93 11.33 -15.34
CA LEU A 72 -6.04 10.38 -16.01
C LEU A 72 -4.70 10.26 -15.29
N ALA A 73 -4.10 11.37 -14.85
CA ALA A 73 -2.86 11.35 -14.07
C ALA A 73 -3.03 10.65 -12.71
N ASN A 74 -4.22 10.73 -12.10
CA ASN A 74 -4.53 9.99 -10.87
C ASN A 74 -4.77 8.49 -11.14
N ILE A 75 -5.32 8.11 -12.30
CA ILE A 75 -5.50 6.70 -12.69
C ILE A 75 -4.16 6.06 -13.05
N THR A 76 -3.28 6.77 -13.74
CA THR A 76 -1.88 6.37 -13.94
C THR A 76 -1.07 6.68 -12.67
N GLN A 77 -1.50 6.15 -11.52
CA GLN A 77 -0.73 6.26 -10.29
C GLN A 77 0.73 5.88 -10.57
N GLU A 78 1.64 6.84 -10.41
CA GLU A 78 3.06 6.55 -10.46
C GLU A 78 3.35 5.46 -9.42
N GLN A 79 3.61 4.25 -9.90
CA GLN A 79 4.04 3.18 -9.01
C GLN A 79 5.47 3.49 -8.53
N PRO A 80 5.81 3.14 -7.30
CA PRO A 80 7.18 3.28 -6.81
C PRO A 80 8.15 2.57 -7.76
N ALA A 81 9.34 3.11 -7.97
CA ALA A 81 10.39 2.40 -8.69
C ALA A 81 10.63 1.03 -8.03
N GLY A 82 10.89 -0.02 -8.82
CA GLY A 82 11.04 -1.39 -8.30
C GLY A 82 9.76 -2.15 -8.01
N TRP A 83 8.59 -1.61 -8.37
CA TRP A 83 7.30 -2.26 -8.15
C TRP A 83 7.21 -3.65 -8.80
N HIS A 84 7.73 -3.81 -10.00
CA HIS A 84 7.74 -5.10 -10.70
C HIS A 84 8.58 -6.15 -9.97
N ASP A 85 9.75 -5.77 -9.48
CA ASP A 85 10.63 -6.68 -8.73
C ASP A 85 9.98 -7.08 -7.40
N ALA A 86 9.37 -6.12 -6.70
CA ALA A 86 8.61 -6.38 -5.47
C ALA A 86 7.42 -7.32 -5.71
N SER A 87 6.67 -7.12 -6.80
CA SER A 87 5.54 -7.98 -7.17
C SER A 87 5.99 -9.40 -7.54
N SER A 88 7.12 -9.55 -8.23
CA SER A 88 7.68 -10.87 -8.51
C SER A 88 8.12 -11.58 -7.23
N ARG A 89 8.75 -10.87 -6.29
CA ARG A 89 9.12 -11.41 -4.98
C ARG A 89 7.92 -11.79 -4.12
N LEU A 90 6.83 -11.03 -4.22
CA LEU A 90 5.57 -11.38 -3.58
C LEU A 90 5.08 -12.77 -4.04
N LEU A 91 5.05 -13.01 -5.36
CA LEU A 91 4.59 -14.30 -5.91
C LEU A 91 5.49 -15.45 -5.42
N VAL A 92 6.81 -15.29 -5.48
CA VAL A 92 7.78 -16.28 -4.98
C VAL A 92 7.58 -16.55 -3.49
N ALA A 93 7.38 -15.50 -2.67
CA ALA A 93 7.16 -15.66 -1.24
C ALA A 93 5.86 -16.44 -0.94
N LEU A 94 4.77 -16.13 -1.64
CA LEU A 94 3.50 -16.83 -1.47
C LEU A 94 3.57 -18.28 -1.94
N ASP A 95 4.26 -18.54 -3.05
CA ASP A 95 4.49 -19.89 -3.58
C ASP A 95 5.28 -20.75 -2.57
N ASN A 96 6.36 -20.22 -2.02
CA ASN A 96 7.14 -20.89 -0.98
C ASN A 96 6.30 -21.24 0.26
N ILE A 97 5.41 -20.33 0.71
CA ILE A 97 4.53 -20.56 1.86
C ILE A 97 3.52 -21.65 1.58
N VAL A 98 2.93 -21.66 0.38
CA VAL A 98 1.98 -22.72 -0.04
C VAL A 98 2.71 -24.05 -0.20
N GLY A 99 3.88 -24.04 -0.85
CA GLY A 99 4.71 -25.24 -1.06
C GLY A 99 5.18 -25.87 0.25
N ALA A 100 5.59 -25.07 1.24
CA ALA A 100 5.95 -25.58 2.57
C ALA A 100 4.77 -26.26 3.27
N LYS A 101 3.55 -25.77 3.08
CA LYS A 101 2.32 -26.39 3.64
C LYS A 101 1.97 -27.69 2.90
N GLU A 102 2.07 -27.67 1.59
CA GLU A 102 1.86 -28.86 0.75
C GLU A 102 2.87 -29.97 1.12
N GLN A 103 4.14 -29.64 1.26
CA GLN A 103 5.18 -30.59 1.63
C GLN A 103 4.90 -31.25 2.99
N ARG A 104 4.48 -30.47 4.01
CA ARG A 104 4.08 -31.04 5.32
C ARG A 104 2.90 -31.98 5.18
N PHE A 105 1.89 -31.61 4.38
CA PHE A 105 0.73 -32.45 4.12
C PHE A 105 1.12 -33.75 3.44
N SER A 106 1.88 -33.68 2.35
CA SER A 106 2.32 -34.85 1.58
C SER A 106 3.20 -35.77 2.42
N HIS A 107 4.12 -35.24 3.21
CA HIS A 107 4.95 -36.04 4.11
C HIS A 107 4.12 -36.80 5.14
N HIS A 108 3.15 -36.15 5.77
CA HIS A 108 2.28 -36.76 6.77
C HIS A 108 1.38 -37.81 6.15
N LEU A 109 0.77 -37.54 4.99
CA LEU A 109 -0.06 -38.48 4.25
C LEU A 109 0.73 -39.77 3.86
N LEU A 110 1.93 -39.57 3.27
CA LEU A 110 2.77 -40.69 2.86
C LEU A 110 3.24 -41.54 4.05
N SER A 111 3.57 -40.90 5.19
CA SER A 111 3.96 -41.64 6.40
C SER A 111 2.79 -42.49 6.95
N SER A 112 1.57 -41.96 6.95
CA SER A 112 0.37 -42.64 7.39
C SER A 112 0.02 -43.83 6.47
N ILE A 113 0.13 -43.66 5.15
CA ILE A 113 -0.09 -44.75 4.18
C ILE A 113 0.94 -45.85 4.39
N LYS A 114 2.22 -45.53 4.56
CA LYS A 114 3.29 -46.52 4.76
C LYS A 114 3.16 -47.29 6.06
N SER A 115 2.68 -46.65 7.12
CA SER A 115 2.50 -47.31 8.44
C SER A 115 1.22 -48.12 8.54
N GLY A 116 0.30 -48.04 7.56
CA GLY A 116 -0.99 -48.75 7.58
C GLY A 116 -1.92 -48.25 8.71
N VAL A 117 -1.59 -47.12 9.35
CA VAL A 117 -2.37 -46.53 10.43
C VAL A 117 -3.53 -45.76 9.84
N GLN A 118 -4.71 -45.95 10.40
CA GLN A 118 -5.88 -45.14 10.03
C GLN A 118 -5.59 -43.68 10.28
N VAL A 119 -5.78 -42.83 9.26
CA VAL A 119 -5.51 -41.43 9.34
C VAL A 119 -6.52 -40.75 10.27
N ASP A 120 -6.08 -40.33 11.44
CA ASP A 120 -6.87 -39.44 12.32
C ASP A 120 -6.85 -38.02 11.77
N SER A 121 -8.01 -37.54 11.33
CA SER A 121 -8.15 -36.20 10.75
C SER A 121 -7.77 -35.09 11.74
N GLY A 122 -7.97 -35.29 13.03
CA GLY A 122 -7.59 -34.35 14.08
C GLY A 122 -6.06 -34.24 14.22
N ALA A 123 -5.37 -35.38 14.28
CA ALA A 123 -3.91 -35.45 14.33
C ALA A 123 -3.28 -34.84 13.07
N VAL A 124 -3.83 -35.13 11.88
CA VAL A 124 -3.40 -34.54 10.61
C VAL A 124 -3.56 -33.02 10.64
N PHE A 125 -4.71 -32.51 11.06
CA PHE A 125 -4.95 -31.09 11.16
C PHE A 125 -3.94 -30.41 12.09
N GLN A 126 -3.68 -30.96 13.27
CA GLN A 126 -2.72 -30.43 14.23
C GLN A 126 -1.28 -30.42 13.69
N ALA A 127 -0.87 -31.47 12.97
CA ALA A 127 0.48 -31.59 12.41
C ALA A 127 0.73 -30.62 11.24
N ILE A 128 -0.27 -30.42 10.39
CA ILE A 128 -0.15 -29.59 9.18
C ILE A 128 -0.40 -28.13 9.48
N THR A 129 -1.34 -27.83 10.40
CA THR A 129 -1.75 -26.46 10.73
C THR A 129 -0.80 -25.87 11.75
N GLN A 130 0.15 -25.09 11.25
CA GLN A 130 1.15 -24.39 12.04
C GLN A 130 1.03 -22.86 11.80
N PRO A 131 -0.05 -22.21 12.27
CA PRO A 131 -0.35 -20.83 11.90
C PRO A 131 0.72 -19.85 12.38
N THR A 132 1.31 -20.08 13.55
CA THR A 132 2.40 -19.24 14.09
C THR A 132 3.64 -19.26 13.19
N GLN A 133 4.05 -20.45 12.73
CA GLN A 133 5.16 -20.57 11.79
C GLN A 133 4.84 -19.91 10.46
N GLN A 134 3.63 -20.07 9.96
CA GLN A 134 3.18 -19.44 8.72
C GLN A 134 3.17 -17.92 8.81
N LEU A 135 2.76 -17.34 9.95
CA LEU A 135 2.83 -15.91 10.18
C LEU A 135 4.28 -15.41 10.14
N ASN A 136 5.22 -16.15 10.70
CA ASN A 136 6.66 -15.82 10.62
C ASN A 136 7.16 -15.80 9.17
N GLU A 137 6.81 -16.82 8.39
CA GLU A 137 7.17 -16.91 6.97
C GLU A 137 6.55 -15.75 6.15
N LEU A 138 5.31 -15.34 6.48
CA LEU A 138 4.66 -14.19 5.87
C LEU A 138 5.39 -12.88 6.17
N VAL A 139 5.86 -12.67 7.41
CA VAL A 139 6.66 -11.49 7.78
C VAL A 139 7.99 -11.47 7.03
N HIS A 140 8.66 -12.62 6.91
CA HIS A 140 9.86 -12.75 6.10
C HIS A 140 9.61 -12.47 4.60
N GLY A 141 8.48 -12.95 4.07
CA GLY A 141 8.05 -12.67 2.69
C GLY A 141 7.80 -11.18 2.45
N ILE A 142 7.13 -10.49 3.39
CA ILE A 142 6.95 -9.04 3.35
C ILE A 142 8.30 -8.32 3.36
N TYR A 143 9.21 -8.73 4.25
CA TYR A 143 10.56 -8.15 4.30
C TYR A 143 11.26 -8.28 2.95
N SER A 144 11.29 -9.47 2.36
CA SER A 144 11.95 -9.74 1.07
C SER A 144 11.34 -8.92 -0.07
N CYS A 145 10.03 -8.75 -0.06
CA CYS A 145 9.28 -7.97 -1.03
C CYS A 145 9.62 -6.47 -0.93
N ILE A 146 9.61 -5.92 0.30
CA ILE A 146 9.94 -4.51 0.55
C ILE A 146 11.44 -4.25 0.31
N ASP A 147 12.33 -5.16 0.71
CA ASP A 147 13.76 -5.07 0.44
C ASP A 147 14.05 -4.97 -1.07
N SER A 148 13.36 -5.79 -1.87
CA SER A 148 13.47 -5.72 -3.34
C SER A 148 13.01 -4.37 -3.89
N LEU A 149 11.89 -3.82 -3.34
CA LEU A 149 11.41 -2.48 -3.68
C LEU A 149 12.45 -1.40 -3.35
N LEU A 150 13.08 -1.50 -2.18
CA LEU A 150 14.06 -0.52 -1.69
C LEU A 150 15.38 -0.57 -2.46
N ARG A 151 15.86 -1.75 -2.82
CA ARG A 151 17.10 -1.91 -3.61
C ARG A 151 17.06 -1.21 -4.95
N SER A 152 15.88 -1.08 -5.54
CA SER A 152 15.72 -0.35 -6.80
C SER A 152 15.66 1.18 -6.63
N GLN A 153 15.40 1.66 -5.41
CA GLN A 153 15.23 3.08 -5.09
C GLN A 153 16.43 3.69 -4.37
N LEU A 154 17.14 2.88 -3.59
CA LEU A 154 18.19 3.34 -2.70
C LEU A 154 19.57 2.85 -3.14
N THR A 155 20.51 3.77 -3.16
CA THR A 155 21.92 3.45 -3.29
C THR A 155 22.58 3.44 -1.90
N GLY A 156 23.38 2.40 -1.62
CA GLY A 156 24.11 2.26 -0.36
C GLY A 156 23.37 1.41 0.68
N LYS A 157 23.96 1.35 1.90
CA LYS A 157 23.43 0.52 3.00
C LYS A 157 22.24 1.19 3.67
N TYR A 158 21.23 0.41 4.00
CA TYR A 158 20.06 0.81 4.79
C TYR A 158 19.68 -0.32 5.75
N VAL A 159 18.92 0.01 6.77
CA VAL A 159 18.35 -0.95 7.72
C VAL A 159 16.85 -0.97 7.56
N LEU A 160 16.33 -2.06 7.00
CA LEU A 160 14.90 -2.34 6.90
C LEU A 160 14.47 -3.20 8.09
N LYS A 161 13.33 -2.91 8.69
CA LYS A 161 12.69 -3.71 9.74
C LYS A 161 11.22 -3.92 9.42
N VAL A 162 10.74 -5.13 9.59
CA VAL A 162 9.32 -5.49 9.47
C VAL A 162 8.89 -6.18 10.75
N ASN A 163 7.80 -5.71 11.35
CA ASN A 163 7.25 -6.27 12.58
C ASN A 163 5.78 -6.62 12.38
N LEU A 164 5.33 -7.69 13.02
CA LEU A 164 3.94 -8.08 13.13
C LEU A 164 3.50 -7.97 14.58
N ALA A 165 2.60 -7.04 14.86
CA ALA A 165 2.00 -6.85 16.19
C ALA A 165 0.59 -7.44 16.21
N ALA A 166 0.26 -8.18 17.29
CA ALA A 166 -1.08 -8.65 17.56
C ALA A 166 -1.89 -7.57 18.27
N VAL A 167 -3.18 -7.51 17.95
CA VAL A 167 -4.12 -6.56 18.51
C VAL A 167 -5.21 -7.33 19.27
N ASP A 168 -5.47 -6.93 20.51
CA ASP A 168 -6.52 -7.50 21.33
C ASP A 168 -7.92 -6.95 20.97
N SER A 169 -8.95 -7.48 21.61
CA SER A 169 -10.35 -7.06 21.41
C SER A 169 -10.60 -5.59 21.76
N ASN A 170 -9.76 -4.99 22.60
CA ASN A 170 -9.84 -3.57 23.00
C ASN A 170 -9.09 -2.65 22.04
N GLY A 171 -8.48 -3.20 20.99
CA GLY A 171 -7.66 -2.45 20.04
C GLY A 171 -6.30 -2.05 20.61
N ASN A 172 -5.79 -2.73 21.64
CA ASN A 172 -4.44 -2.55 22.14
C ASN A 172 -3.50 -3.59 21.53
N ILE A 173 -2.23 -3.23 21.44
CA ILE A 173 -1.19 -4.17 21.05
C ILE A 173 -0.92 -5.07 22.25
N SER A 174 -1.22 -6.36 22.09
CA SER A 174 -1.00 -7.37 23.11
C SER A 174 0.40 -7.96 23.08
N ASN A 175 0.96 -8.09 21.88
CA ASN A 175 2.28 -8.68 21.68
C ASN A 175 2.87 -8.29 20.32
N ILE A 176 4.20 -8.34 20.20
CA ILE A 176 4.91 -8.33 18.90
C ILE A 176 5.25 -9.78 18.58
N PHE A 177 4.48 -10.38 17.67
CA PHE A 177 4.66 -11.79 17.34
C PHE A 177 6.00 -12.07 16.67
N PHE A 178 6.32 -11.27 15.64
CA PHE A 178 7.52 -11.49 14.83
C PHE A 178 8.15 -10.17 14.45
N HIS A 179 9.46 -10.19 14.30
CA HIS A 179 10.23 -9.10 13.71
C HIS A 179 11.31 -9.68 12.79
N TYR A 180 11.59 -8.96 11.74
CA TYR A 180 12.66 -9.31 10.81
C TYR A 180 13.45 -8.06 10.42
N PRO A 181 14.80 -8.12 10.33
CA PRO A 181 15.64 -9.28 10.63
C PRO A 181 15.71 -9.57 12.14
N SER A 182 15.83 -10.85 12.49
CA SER A 182 15.77 -11.32 13.88
C SER A 182 16.91 -10.80 14.76
N ASN A 183 18.04 -10.43 14.16
CA ASN A 183 19.20 -9.84 14.86
C ASN A 183 19.02 -8.34 15.18
N HIS A 184 17.93 -7.72 14.78
CA HIS A 184 17.58 -6.34 15.11
C HIS A 184 16.34 -6.32 16.03
N PRO A 185 16.52 -6.36 17.35
CA PRO A 185 15.40 -6.42 18.27
C PRO A 185 14.49 -5.19 18.15
N VAL A 186 13.22 -5.39 18.46
CA VAL A 186 12.26 -4.30 18.56
C VAL A 186 12.60 -3.47 19.79
N ARG A 187 12.89 -2.19 19.59
CA ARG A 187 13.25 -1.26 20.67
C ARG A 187 12.04 -0.66 21.38
N SER A 188 10.91 -0.55 20.69
CA SER A 188 9.71 0.06 21.24
C SER A 188 9.06 -0.84 22.28
N LYS A 189 8.80 -0.29 23.47
CA LYS A 189 8.03 -0.97 24.52
C LYS A 189 6.54 -1.01 24.13
N LEU A 190 5.82 -2.03 24.60
CA LEU A 190 4.37 -2.16 24.34
C LEU A 190 3.58 -0.95 24.80
N ASP A 191 3.95 -0.37 25.96
CA ASP A 191 3.31 0.83 26.50
C ASP A 191 3.43 2.02 25.55
N ASP A 192 4.60 2.22 24.93
CA ASP A 192 4.82 3.29 23.96
C ASP A 192 3.99 3.06 22.68
N LEU A 193 3.92 1.83 22.23
CA LEU A 193 3.13 1.45 21.05
C LEU A 193 1.63 1.64 21.32
N ASN A 194 1.17 1.46 22.56
CA ASN A 194 -0.22 1.62 22.97
C ASN A 194 -0.63 3.07 23.26
N LYS A 195 0.31 4.03 23.29
CA LYS A 195 -0.04 5.45 23.44
C LYS A 195 -0.96 5.91 22.31
N PRO A 196 -1.98 6.74 22.59
CA PRO A 196 -2.99 7.16 21.61
C PRO A 196 -2.43 7.84 20.35
N ASN A 197 -1.27 8.49 20.49
CA ASN A 197 -0.58 9.19 19.41
C ASN A 197 0.49 8.34 18.72
N SER A 198 0.65 7.06 19.04
CA SER A 198 1.56 6.19 18.32
C SER A 198 1.06 5.92 16.89
N THR A 199 1.98 5.69 15.95
CA THR A 199 1.66 5.42 14.55
C THR A 199 0.79 4.19 14.41
N ILE A 200 1.11 3.15 15.16
CA ILE A 200 0.40 1.87 15.12
C ILE A 200 -1.04 2.01 15.70
N LYS A 201 -1.23 2.76 16.79
CA LYS A 201 -2.58 3.06 17.31
C LYS A 201 -3.40 3.90 16.35
N ASN A 202 -2.77 4.83 15.65
CA ASN A 202 -3.44 5.59 14.60
C ASN A 202 -3.91 4.67 13.44
N ALA A 203 -3.08 3.70 13.02
CA ALA A 203 -3.46 2.73 12.01
C ALA A 203 -4.63 1.84 12.47
N ILE A 204 -4.61 1.36 13.72
CA ILE A 204 -5.69 0.57 14.32
C ILE A 204 -6.99 1.38 14.35
N ARG A 205 -6.96 2.60 14.87
CA ARG A 205 -8.14 3.46 15.03
C ARG A 205 -8.76 3.83 13.69
N THR A 206 -7.94 4.19 12.71
CA THR A 206 -8.42 4.63 11.39
C THR A 206 -8.73 3.48 10.45
N ARG A 207 -8.23 2.27 10.74
CA ARG A 207 -8.26 1.09 9.85
C ARG A 207 -7.67 1.37 8.48
N LYS A 208 -6.75 2.33 8.41
CA LYS A 208 -6.07 2.76 7.18
C LYS A 208 -4.57 2.68 7.35
N ILE A 209 -3.88 2.55 6.23
CA ILE A 209 -2.42 2.65 6.22
C ILE A 209 -2.01 4.04 6.69
N VAL A 210 -1.10 4.10 7.64
CA VAL A 210 -0.48 5.34 8.12
C VAL A 210 0.96 5.34 7.66
N VAL A 211 1.36 6.37 6.92
CA VAL A 211 2.73 6.56 6.42
C VAL A 211 3.34 7.77 7.08
N LEU A 212 4.57 7.63 7.57
CA LEU A 212 5.42 8.69 8.07
C LEU A 212 6.64 8.78 7.16
N GLU A 213 6.77 9.90 6.46
CA GLU A 213 7.88 10.13 5.51
C GLU A 213 9.20 10.45 6.22
N SER A 214 9.12 11.10 7.38
CA SER A 214 10.23 11.34 8.31
C SER A 214 9.73 11.22 9.74
N ILE A 215 10.31 10.32 10.49
CA ILE A 215 9.99 10.10 11.90
C ILE A 215 10.40 11.32 12.73
N LEU A 216 11.55 11.90 12.42
CA LEU A 216 12.07 13.08 13.11
C LEU A 216 11.15 14.28 12.91
N LEU A 217 10.77 14.60 11.67
CA LEU A 217 9.84 15.71 11.39
C LEU A 217 8.45 15.45 12.00
N GLU A 218 7.99 14.21 12.02
CA GLU A 218 6.71 13.88 12.63
C GLU A 218 6.74 14.06 14.14
N SER A 219 7.82 13.69 14.83
CA SER A 219 7.97 13.82 16.28
C SER A 219 7.96 15.27 16.76
N GLN A 220 8.34 16.21 15.91
CA GLN A 220 8.37 17.67 16.22
C GLN A 220 7.01 18.35 16.06
N LYS A 221 5.99 17.67 15.53
CA LYS A 221 4.66 18.23 15.34
C LYS A 221 3.89 18.32 16.65
N SER A 222 3.07 19.36 16.82
CA SER A 222 2.18 19.52 17.99
C SER A 222 1.17 18.38 18.15
N LYS A 223 0.78 17.75 17.03
CA LYS A 223 -0.09 16.54 16.97
C LYS A 223 0.69 15.39 16.33
N ALA A 224 1.83 15.06 16.92
CA ALA A 224 2.67 13.97 16.41
C ALA A 224 1.91 12.64 16.40
N ARG A 225 2.11 11.88 15.33
CA ARG A 225 1.61 10.50 15.19
C ARG A 225 2.73 9.48 15.41
N PHE A 226 3.73 9.87 16.12
CA PHE A 226 4.88 9.05 16.48
C PHE A 226 5.27 9.31 17.93
N VAL A 227 5.54 8.25 18.67
CA VAL A 227 6.03 8.30 20.03
C VAL A 227 7.52 7.98 20.01
N VAL A 228 8.31 8.92 20.48
CA VAL A 228 9.74 8.71 20.72
C VAL A 228 9.84 7.83 21.98
N SER A 229 10.45 6.65 21.86
CA SER A 229 10.73 5.78 22.99
C SER A 229 12.06 6.18 23.65
N ASP A 230 12.24 5.80 24.91
CA ASP A 230 13.48 6.05 25.67
C ASP A 230 14.71 5.46 24.96
N ASP A 231 14.52 4.37 24.21
CA ASP A 231 15.58 3.69 23.45
C ASP A 231 15.85 4.29 22.07
N SER A 232 15.13 5.38 21.70
CA SER A 232 15.35 6.10 20.45
C SER A 232 16.64 6.93 20.56
N ARG A 233 17.49 6.87 19.54
CA ARG A 233 18.71 7.69 19.51
C ARG A 233 18.37 9.12 19.12
N ALA A 234 18.99 10.09 19.76
CA ALA A 234 18.83 11.49 19.43
C ALA A 234 19.20 11.76 17.96
N GLY A 235 18.32 12.40 17.19
CA GLY A 235 18.54 12.71 15.77
C GLY A 235 18.38 11.51 14.82
N GLU A 236 17.97 10.35 15.29
CA GLU A 236 17.66 9.19 14.43
C GLU A 236 16.41 9.53 13.58
N ASP A 237 16.57 9.45 12.27
CA ASP A 237 15.47 9.65 11.34
C ASP A 237 15.26 8.39 10.50
N GLY A 238 14.12 8.33 9.84
CA GLY A 238 13.72 7.22 8.98
C GLY A 238 12.33 7.45 8.43
N SER A 239 11.85 6.50 7.67
CA SER A 239 10.46 6.47 7.24
C SER A 239 9.79 5.16 7.67
N LEU A 240 8.49 5.25 7.93
CA LEU A 240 7.70 4.18 8.53
C LEU A 240 6.33 4.12 7.88
N PHE A 241 5.79 2.91 7.67
CA PHE A 241 4.36 2.77 7.50
C PHE A 241 3.80 1.63 8.36
N CYS A 242 2.54 1.78 8.78
CA CYS A 242 1.78 0.76 9.51
C CYS A 242 0.57 0.35 8.67
N TYR A 243 0.44 -0.95 8.39
CA TYR A 243 -0.65 -1.56 7.64
C TYR A 243 -1.52 -2.38 8.59
N PRO A 244 -2.76 -1.94 8.91
CA PRO A 244 -3.67 -2.69 9.77
C PRO A 244 -4.34 -3.82 8.99
N ILE A 245 -4.37 -5.02 9.57
CA ILE A 245 -5.06 -6.18 9.02
C ILE A 245 -6.41 -6.28 9.71
N VAL A 246 -7.45 -5.85 8.98
CA VAL A 246 -8.83 -5.87 9.46
C VAL A 246 -9.44 -7.24 9.18
N TYR A 247 -9.93 -7.91 10.21
CA TYR A 247 -10.71 -9.15 10.09
C TYR A 247 -12.18 -8.79 9.97
N ASP A 248 -12.73 -8.93 8.79
CA ASP A 248 -14.03 -8.37 8.44
C ASP A 248 -15.18 -8.96 9.27
N ALA A 249 -15.11 -10.27 9.58
CA ALA A 249 -16.11 -10.97 10.40
C ALA A 249 -16.21 -10.42 11.83
N LEU A 250 -15.13 -9.90 12.39
CA LEU A 250 -15.09 -9.29 13.73
C LEU A 250 -15.18 -7.76 13.66
N ALA A 251 -15.16 -7.19 12.46
CA ALA A 251 -15.04 -5.75 12.23
C ALA A 251 -13.91 -5.09 13.07
N SER A 252 -12.83 -5.82 13.30
CA SER A 252 -11.71 -5.41 14.17
C SER A 252 -10.36 -5.60 13.47
N VAL A 253 -9.36 -4.84 13.93
CA VAL A 253 -7.96 -5.05 13.52
C VAL A 253 -7.40 -6.18 14.39
N VAL A 254 -6.87 -7.21 13.76
CA VAL A 254 -6.29 -8.38 14.47
C VAL A 254 -4.77 -8.35 14.47
N PHE A 255 -4.16 -7.77 13.44
CA PHE A 255 -2.73 -7.56 13.35
C PHE A 255 -2.41 -6.19 12.77
N VAL A 256 -1.20 -5.71 13.04
CA VAL A 256 -0.61 -4.57 12.32
C VAL A 256 0.78 -4.97 11.84
N VAL A 257 1.01 -4.82 10.54
CA VAL A 257 2.36 -4.90 9.96
C VAL A 257 2.97 -3.51 10.02
N SER A 258 4.12 -3.39 10.66
CA SER A 258 4.91 -2.16 10.72
C SER A 258 6.19 -2.34 9.94
N VAL A 259 6.46 -1.44 9.01
CA VAL A 259 7.62 -1.45 8.13
C VAL A 259 8.40 -0.16 8.31
N HIS A 260 9.65 -0.27 8.72
CA HIS A 260 10.54 0.84 9.03
C HIS A 260 11.84 0.75 8.23
N VAL A 261 12.32 1.87 7.73
CA VAL A 261 13.65 2.02 7.13
C VAL A 261 14.35 3.25 7.71
N ASP A 262 15.66 3.13 7.96
CA ASP A 262 16.52 4.17 8.55
C ASP A 262 16.87 5.32 7.57
N ARG A 263 15.99 5.58 6.60
CA ARG A 263 16.11 6.63 5.60
C ARG A 263 14.81 7.40 5.51
N PRO A 264 14.81 8.74 5.71
CA PRO A 264 13.62 9.56 5.54
C PRO A 264 13.22 9.67 4.07
N GLY A 265 11.92 9.89 3.82
CA GLY A 265 11.37 10.13 2.49
C GLY A 265 11.30 8.92 1.56
N VAL A 266 11.64 7.72 2.04
CA VAL A 266 11.57 6.47 1.27
C VAL A 266 10.14 6.03 1.11
N PHE A 267 9.42 5.91 2.22
CA PHE A 267 7.98 5.68 2.18
C PHE A 267 7.24 7.00 2.07
N LYS A 268 6.47 7.17 0.99
CA LYS A 268 5.73 8.40 0.70
C LYS A 268 4.24 8.19 0.87
N SER A 269 3.57 9.14 1.51
CA SER A 269 2.13 9.09 1.78
C SER A 269 1.30 8.97 0.50
N LYS A 270 1.75 9.54 -0.61
CA LYS A 270 1.10 9.41 -1.92
C LYS A 270 1.06 7.98 -2.46
N PHE A 271 1.92 7.08 -1.98
CA PHE A 271 1.97 5.67 -2.37
C PHE A 271 1.31 4.73 -1.34
N ALA A 272 0.59 5.26 -0.35
CA ALA A 272 -0.06 4.43 0.67
C ALA A 272 -0.97 3.35 0.06
N SER A 273 -1.75 3.68 -0.98
CA SER A 273 -2.58 2.73 -1.71
C SER A 273 -1.75 1.62 -2.37
N SER A 274 -0.63 1.99 -3.01
CA SER A 274 0.27 1.02 -3.64
C SER A 274 0.86 0.05 -2.61
N TYR A 275 1.33 0.55 -1.46
CA TYR A 275 1.79 -0.34 -0.37
C TYR A 275 0.68 -1.27 0.11
N GLY A 276 -0.57 -0.78 0.17
CA GLY A 276 -1.73 -1.58 0.50
C GLY A 276 -1.97 -2.72 -0.49
N GLU A 277 -1.95 -2.42 -1.78
CA GLU A 277 -2.11 -3.44 -2.82
C GLU A 277 -0.98 -4.47 -2.81
N LEU A 278 0.27 -4.05 -2.55
CA LEU A 278 1.40 -4.96 -2.42
C LEU A 278 1.24 -5.92 -1.23
N LEU A 279 0.73 -5.42 -0.09
CA LEU A 279 0.58 -6.22 1.13
C LEU A 279 -0.74 -6.99 1.21
N LYS A 280 -1.72 -6.68 0.38
CA LYS A 280 -3.06 -7.30 0.39
C LYS A 280 -3.05 -8.84 0.33
N PRO A 281 -2.25 -9.50 -0.53
CA PRO A 281 -2.18 -10.96 -0.56
C PRO A 281 -1.62 -11.55 0.74
N PHE A 282 -0.61 -10.92 1.34
CA PHE A 282 -0.10 -11.32 2.65
C PHE A 282 -1.14 -11.12 3.75
N ALA A 283 -1.86 -10.00 3.74
CA ALA A 283 -2.92 -9.72 4.71
C ALA A 283 -4.05 -10.75 4.64
N LEU A 284 -4.46 -11.14 3.42
CA LEU A 284 -5.46 -12.20 3.24
C LEU A 284 -4.98 -13.53 3.86
N ARG A 285 -3.73 -13.88 3.65
CA ARG A 285 -3.15 -15.09 4.23
C ARG A 285 -3.04 -14.99 5.76
N MET A 286 -2.62 -13.84 6.30
CA MET A 286 -2.57 -13.62 7.75
C MET A 286 -3.94 -13.72 8.40
N LYS A 287 -5.01 -13.24 7.76
CA LYS A 287 -6.40 -13.43 8.22
C LYS A 287 -6.76 -14.91 8.32
N LEU A 288 -6.36 -15.72 7.34
CA LEU A 288 -6.59 -17.16 7.36
C LEU A 288 -5.83 -17.82 8.51
N GLU A 289 -4.55 -17.49 8.70
CA GLU A 289 -3.77 -18.07 9.79
C GLU A 289 -4.29 -17.62 11.18
N TYR A 290 -4.82 -16.39 11.30
CA TYR A 290 -5.51 -15.95 12.50
C TYR A 290 -6.75 -16.80 12.81
N ALA A 291 -7.58 -17.09 11.82
CA ALA A 291 -8.74 -17.95 11.99
C ALA A 291 -8.34 -19.40 12.38
N LEU A 292 -7.25 -19.91 11.80
CA LEU A 292 -6.72 -21.25 12.13
C LEU A 292 -6.12 -21.28 13.56
N MET A 293 -5.52 -20.19 14.03
CA MET A 293 -5.07 -20.07 15.44
C MET A 293 -6.26 -20.17 16.39
N ALA A 294 -7.30 -19.38 16.16
CA ALA A 294 -8.50 -19.39 16.99
C ALA A 294 -9.19 -20.76 16.99
N LEU A 295 -9.26 -21.41 15.85
CA LEU A 295 -9.81 -22.77 15.74
C LEU A 295 -8.97 -23.79 16.52
N LYS A 296 -7.65 -23.71 16.44
CA LYS A 296 -6.73 -24.58 17.17
C LYS A 296 -6.83 -24.41 18.68
N GLU A 297 -6.97 -23.17 19.17
CA GLU A 297 -7.18 -22.87 20.59
C GLU A 297 -8.52 -23.44 21.08
N ALA A 298 -9.59 -23.28 20.30
CA ALA A 298 -10.91 -23.80 20.64
C ALA A 298 -10.92 -25.35 20.73
N THR A 299 -10.21 -26.06 19.83
CA THR A 299 -10.12 -27.52 19.86
C THR A 299 -9.28 -28.03 21.03
N ASN A 300 -8.21 -27.32 21.41
CA ASN A 300 -7.38 -27.69 22.55
C ASN A 300 -8.08 -27.42 23.92
N GLY A 301 -8.96 -26.40 23.96
CA GLY A 301 -9.72 -26.06 25.17
C GLY A 301 -10.91 -26.99 25.47
N GLN A 302 -11.34 -27.80 24.52
CA GLN A 302 -12.41 -28.80 24.72
C GLN A 302 -11.92 -30.16 25.20
N GLY A 303 -10.61 -30.37 25.28
CA GLY A 303 -9.97 -31.64 25.69
C GLY A 303 -9.57 -31.72 27.18
N ASN A 304 -9.89 -30.72 27.96
CA ASN A 304 -9.75 -30.67 29.43
C ASN A 304 -11.14 -30.61 30.05
#